data_7536d8be8bed493b790235f11589d66a
#
_entry.id   7536d8be8bed493b790235f11589d66a
#
_cell.length_a   1.000
_cell.length_b   1.000
_cell.length_c   1.000
_cell.angle_alpha   90.00
_cell.angle_beta   90.00
_cell.angle_gamma   90.00
#
_symmetry.space_group_name_H-M   'P 1'
#
loop_
_entity.id
_entity.type
_entity.pdbx_description
1 polymer ?
#
loop_
_entity_poly.entity_id
_entity_poly.type
_entity_poly.pdbx_seq_one_letter_code
_entity_poly.pdbx_strand_id
1 'polypeptide(L)'
;MSAGRERGVPLPAIEALAWARVKAPVNPAVLPPVTDLGPGEREVLAIAIERPGSLAILDDGLARRYALHLGIRVLGTLGILLRAKGARLIPSVAPVLDLLDNLGFRVDPTTRLSVLRIAGEQFR
;
A
#
# COMPACT_ATOMS: atom_id res chain seq x y z
N MET A 1 -2.54 -9.23 -9.54
CA MET A 1 -3.88 -8.94 -10.11
C MET A 1 -4.59 -10.19 -10.62
N SER A 2 -3.92 -10.99 -11.43
CA SER A 2 -4.54 -12.20 -11.98
C SER A 2 -5.00 -13.19 -10.89
N ALA A 3 -4.24 -13.36 -9.82
CA ALA A 3 -4.63 -14.25 -8.72
C ALA A 3 -5.95 -13.86 -8.05
N GLY A 4 -6.21 -12.56 -7.89
CA GLY A 4 -7.47 -12.08 -7.35
C GLY A 4 -8.64 -12.37 -8.29
N ARG A 5 -8.44 -12.15 -9.59
CA ARG A 5 -9.47 -12.45 -10.62
C ARG A 5 -9.75 -13.95 -10.68
N GLU A 6 -8.72 -14.78 -10.60
CA GLU A 6 -8.86 -16.24 -10.58
C GLU A 6 -9.68 -16.73 -9.39
N ARG A 7 -9.63 -16.01 -8.27
CA ARG A 7 -10.41 -16.32 -7.06
C ARG A 7 -11.82 -15.73 -7.09
N GLY A 8 -12.21 -15.10 -8.20
CA GLY A 8 -13.52 -14.48 -8.33
C GLY A 8 -13.64 -13.13 -7.62
N VAL A 9 -12.54 -12.52 -7.20
CA VAL A 9 -12.56 -11.19 -6.60
C VAL A 9 -12.77 -10.15 -7.70
N PRO A 10 -13.76 -9.24 -7.57
CA PRO A 10 -13.95 -8.17 -8.54
C PRO A 10 -12.82 -7.15 -8.43
N LEU A 11 -11.96 -7.09 -9.43
CA LEU A 11 -10.83 -6.18 -9.49
C LEU A 11 -10.98 -5.22 -10.67
N PRO A 12 -10.58 -3.96 -10.53
CA PRO A 12 -10.55 -3.04 -11.66
C PRO A 12 -9.52 -3.50 -12.70
N ALA A 13 -9.79 -3.22 -13.96
CA ALA A 13 -8.80 -3.41 -15.02
C ALA A 13 -7.82 -2.24 -14.95
N ILE A 14 -6.57 -2.50 -14.58
CA ILE A 14 -5.55 -1.46 -14.43
C ILE A 14 -5.34 -0.72 -15.75
N GLU A 15 -5.41 -1.43 -16.85
CA GLU A 15 -5.23 -0.87 -18.20
C GLU A 15 -6.29 0.18 -18.54
N ALA A 16 -7.45 0.13 -17.89
CA ALA A 16 -8.52 1.10 -18.09
C ALA A 16 -8.35 2.35 -17.22
N LEU A 17 -7.38 2.38 -16.29
CA LEU A 17 -7.16 3.50 -15.40
C LEU A 17 -6.11 4.44 -16.02
N ALA A 18 -6.54 5.64 -16.41
CA ALA A 18 -5.66 6.60 -17.07
C ALA A 18 -4.46 7.03 -16.21
N TRP A 19 -4.61 6.99 -14.88
CA TRP A 19 -3.57 7.42 -13.94
C TRP A 19 -2.62 6.28 -13.55
N ALA A 20 -2.92 5.03 -13.91
CA ALA A 20 -2.13 3.86 -13.53
C ALA A 20 -1.29 3.34 -14.70
N ARG A 21 -0.08 2.91 -14.40
CA ARG A 21 0.82 2.32 -15.39
C ARG A 21 1.47 1.08 -14.81
N VAL A 22 1.60 0.05 -15.63
CA VAL A 22 2.34 -1.16 -15.27
C VAL A 22 3.76 -1.00 -15.80
N LYS A 23 4.74 -1.08 -14.89
CA LYS A 23 6.15 -0.92 -15.23
C LYS A 23 6.99 -1.97 -14.54
N ALA A 24 8.08 -2.37 -15.20
CA ALA A 24 9.11 -3.18 -14.59
C ALA A 24 10.35 -2.32 -14.31
N PRO A 25 11.18 -2.66 -13.29
CA PRO A 25 12.43 -1.96 -13.09
C PRO A 25 13.37 -2.15 -14.29
N VAL A 26 14.10 -1.10 -14.63
CA VAL A 26 15.11 -1.17 -15.69
C VAL A 26 16.27 -2.08 -15.29
N ASN A 27 16.69 -1.97 -14.01
CA ASN A 27 17.74 -2.81 -13.44
C ASN A 27 17.24 -3.50 -12.17
N PRO A 28 16.67 -4.71 -12.27
CA PRO A 28 16.20 -5.42 -11.09
C PRO A 28 17.31 -5.83 -10.13
N ALA A 29 18.55 -5.82 -10.56
CA ALA A 29 19.71 -6.15 -9.73
C ALA A 29 20.21 -4.98 -8.87
N VAL A 30 19.55 -3.82 -8.90
CA VAL A 30 19.92 -2.67 -8.09
C VAL A 30 19.81 -2.95 -6.60
N LEU A 31 18.96 -3.90 -6.20
CA LEU A 31 18.82 -4.33 -4.82
C LEU A 31 19.70 -5.55 -4.55
N PRO A 32 20.34 -5.61 -3.37
CA PRO A 32 20.98 -6.84 -2.95
C PRO A 32 19.95 -7.96 -2.79
N PRO A 33 20.36 -9.23 -2.95
CA PRO A 33 19.45 -10.34 -2.75
C PRO A 33 18.92 -10.34 -1.31
N VAL A 34 17.58 -10.30 -1.17
CA VAL A 34 16.90 -10.42 0.12
C VAL A 34 15.89 -11.52 -0.02
N THR A 35 16.12 -12.65 0.66
CA THR A 35 15.34 -13.86 0.47
C THR A 35 13.92 -13.74 1.02
N ASP A 36 13.71 -12.86 2.01
CA ASP A 36 12.42 -12.73 2.69
C ASP A 36 11.48 -11.72 2.01
N LEU A 37 11.96 -11.00 1.00
CA LEU A 37 11.10 -10.11 0.22
C LEU A 37 10.49 -10.87 -0.96
N GLY A 38 9.17 -10.68 -1.15
CA GLY A 38 8.51 -11.20 -2.34
C GLY A 38 8.99 -10.51 -3.61
N PRO A 39 8.79 -11.15 -4.78
CA PRO A 39 9.24 -10.55 -6.05
C PRO A 39 8.55 -9.20 -6.34
N GLY A 40 7.28 -9.05 -5.95
CA GLY A 40 6.57 -7.79 -6.14
C GLY A 40 7.15 -6.65 -5.30
N GLU A 41 7.44 -6.90 -4.02
CA GLU A 41 8.05 -5.89 -3.15
C GLU A 41 9.44 -5.49 -3.66
N ARG A 42 10.23 -6.45 -4.13
CA ARG A 42 11.55 -6.17 -4.69
C ARG A 42 11.45 -5.26 -5.92
N GLU A 43 10.50 -5.51 -6.80
CA GLU A 43 10.30 -4.68 -7.98
C GLU A 43 9.86 -3.27 -7.61
N VAL A 44 8.95 -3.13 -6.64
CA VAL A 44 8.52 -1.82 -6.15
C VAL A 44 9.71 -1.02 -5.61
N LEU A 45 10.54 -1.63 -4.79
CA LEU A 45 11.72 -0.97 -4.23
C LEU A 45 12.72 -0.59 -5.32
N ALA A 46 12.95 -1.48 -6.29
CA ALA A 46 13.84 -1.20 -7.40
C ALA A 46 13.35 0.01 -8.23
N ILE A 47 12.08 0.06 -8.55
CA ILE A 47 11.48 1.20 -9.27
C ILE A 47 11.62 2.48 -8.45
N ALA A 48 11.39 2.40 -7.14
CA ALA A 48 11.51 3.57 -6.26
C ALA A 48 12.94 4.12 -6.23
N ILE A 49 13.94 3.25 -6.28
CA ILE A 49 15.34 3.68 -6.37
C ILE A 49 15.60 4.38 -7.72
N GLU A 50 15.07 3.84 -8.80
CA GLU A 50 15.20 4.43 -10.14
C GLU A 50 14.49 5.77 -10.28
N ARG A 51 13.55 6.07 -9.39
CA ARG A 51 12.73 7.29 -9.42
C ARG A 51 12.80 8.01 -8.08
N PRO A 52 13.88 8.77 -7.83
CA PRO A 52 14.02 9.52 -6.59
C PRO A 52 12.84 10.46 -6.36
N GLY A 53 12.38 10.55 -5.11
CA GLY A 53 11.24 11.37 -4.75
C GLY A 53 9.89 10.67 -4.90
N SER A 54 9.87 9.44 -5.42
CA SER A 54 8.63 8.65 -5.49
C SER A 54 8.21 8.16 -4.11
N LEU A 55 6.96 7.72 -4.00
CA LEU A 55 6.38 7.16 -2.80
C LEU A 55 6.01 5.71 -3.06
N ALA A 56 6.63 4.79 -2.33
CA ALA A 56 6.30 3.37 -2.44
C ALA A 56 5.11 3.04 -1.54
N ILE A 57 4.21 2.21 -2.05
CA ILE A 57 3.06 1.74 -1.27
C ILE A 57 3.30 0.28 -0.96
N LEU A 58 3.55 -0.01 0.32
CA LEU A 58 3.90 -1.34 0.80
C LEU A 58 3.27 -1.59 2.15
N ASP A 59 2.60 -2.72 2.32
CA ASP A 59 2.01 -3.11 3.61
C ASP A 59 2.93 -4.05 4.40
N ASP A 60 3.77 -4.82 3.72
CA ASP A 60 4.66 -5.74 4.39
C ASP A 60 5.68 -5.01 5.28
N GLY A 61 5.78 -5.43 6.55
CA GLY A 61 6.64 -4.78 7.53
C GLY A 61 8.12 -4.84 7.18
N LEU A 62 8.58 -5.98 6.66
CA LEU A 62 9.98 -6.13 6.25
C LEU A 62 10.31 -5.23 5.06
N ALA A 63 9.43 -5.21 4.06
CA ALA A 63 9.60 -4.35 2.89
C ALA A 63 9.63 -2.87 3.27
N ARG A 64 8.75 -2.45 4.20
CA ARG A 64 8.73 -1.07 4.70
C ARG A 64 10.00 -0.69 5.42
N ARG A 65 10.52 -1.58 6.29
CA ARG A 65 11.80 -1.34 6.96
C ARG A 65 12.95 -1.23 5.97
N TYR A 66 12.94 -2.09 4.97
CA TYR A 66 13.95 -2.06 3.91
C TYR A 66 13.91 -0.74 3.14
N ALA A 67 12.70 -0.28 2.79
CA ALA A 67 12.50 1.00 2.13
C ALA A 67 13.09 2.16 2.93
N LEU A 68 12.83 2.17 4.25
CA LEU A 68 13.37 3.21 5.13
C LEU A 68 14.90 3.21 5.14
N HIS A 69 15.53 2.03 5.17
CA HIS A 69 16.99 1.93 5.10
C HIS A 69 17.54 2.48 3.78
N LEU A 70 16.80 2.33 2.69
CA LEU A 70 17.22 2.83 1.37
C LEU A 70 16.86 4.30 1.16
N GLY A 71 16.27 4.97 2.15
CA GLY A 71 15.83 6.35 2.00
C GLY A 71 14.59 6.52 1.13
N ILE A 72 13.82 5.46 0.93
CA ILE A 72 12.60 5.48 0.13
C ILE A 72 11.42 5.86 1.01
N ARG A 73 10.62 6.83 0.56
CA ARG A 73 9.37 7.17 1.23
C ARG A 73 8.37 6.05 1.02
N VAL A 74 7.69 5.65 2.10
CA VAL A 74 6.78 4.50 2.07
C VAL A 74 5.50 4.80 2.84
N LEU A 75 4.37 4.31 2.32
CA LEU A 75 3.08 4.29 2.98
C LEU A 75 2.45 2.91 2.85
N GLY A 76 1.69 2.52 3.87
CA GLY A 76 0.79 1.36 3.76
C GLY A 76 -0.62 1.79 3.41
N THR A 77 -1.52 0.83 3.28
CA THR A 77 -2.93 1.06 2.97
C THR A 77 -3.60 2.01 3.96
N LEU A 78 -3.35 1.83 5.26
CA LEU A 78 -3.94 2.68 6.29
C LEU A 78 -3.47 4.14 6.17
N GLY A 79 -2.20 4.34 5.84
CA GLY A 79 -1.66 5.68 5.60
C GLY A 79 -2.31 6.37 4.40
N ILE A 80 -2.61 5.60 3.36
CA ILE A 80 -3.35 6.12 2.19
C ILE A 80 -4.74 6.60 2.60
N LEU A 81 -5.45 5.81 3.42
CA LEU A 81 -6.79 6.17 3.88
C LEU A 81 -6.76 7.48 4.69
N LEU A 82 -5.77 7.63 5.57
CA LEU A 82 -5.61 8.84 6.35
C LEU A 82 -5.34 10.06 5.46
N ARG A 83 -4.50 9.91 4.44
CA ARG A 83 -4.26 10.98 3.48
C ARG A 83 -5.49 11.30 2.66
N ALA A 84 -6.24 10.29 2.24
CA ALA A 84 -7.46 10.50 1.47
C ALA A 84 -8.48 11.29 2.27
N LYS A 85 -8.63 11.01 3.57
CA LYS A 85 -9.52 11.79 4.43
C LYS A 85 -9.00 13.23 4.58
N GLY A 86 -7.71 13.40 4.82
CA GLY A 86 -7.09 14.71 4.95
C GLY A 86 -7.27 15.57 3.71
N ALA A 87 -7.23 14.94 2.53
CA ALA A 87 -7.45 15.59 1.24
C ALA A 87 -8.94 15.71 0.88
N ARG A 88 -9.84 15.27 1.76
CA ARG A 88 -11.31 15.29 1.56
C ARG A 88 -11.78 14.45 0.37
N LEU A 89 -11.02 13.42 0.02
CA LEU A 89 -11.41 12.47 -1.02
C LEU A 89 -12.40 11.43 -0.50
N ILE A 90 -12.37 11.16 0.81
CA ILE A 90 -13.36 10.34 1.51
C ILE A 90 -13.85 11.10 2.74
N PRO A 91 -15.15 10.98 3.10
CA PRO A 91 -15.68 11.69 4.26
C PRO A 91 -15.21 11.09 5.59
N SER A 92 -14.97 9.77 5.62
CA SER A 92 -14.53 9.10 6.84
C SER A 92 -13.78 7.81 6.50
N VAL A 93 -12.93 7.38 7.43
CA VAL A 93 -12.11 6.19 7.28
C VAL A 93 -12.83 4.94 7.78
N ALA A 94 -13.68 5.06 8.82
CA ALA A 94 -14.31 3.92 9.47
C ALA A 94 -15.07 3.00 8.51
N PRO A 95 -15.93 3.49 7.58
CA PRO A 95 -16.61 2.61 6.65
C PRO A 95 -15.66 1.86 5.71
N VAL A 96 -14.55 2.50 5.33
CA VAL A 96 -13.56 1.86 4.47
C VAL A 96 -12.83 0.74 5.22
N LEU A 97 -12.52 0.95 6.51
CA LEU A 97 -11.95 -0.10 7.35
C LEU A 97 -12.88 -1.31 7.43
N ASP A 98 -14.19 -1.08 7.55
CA ASP A 98 -15.17 -2.17 7.57
C ASP A 98 -15.19 -2.93 6.25
N LEU A 99 -15.13 -2.23 5.12
CA LEU A 99 -15.05 -2.86 3.80
C LEU A 99 -13.77 -3.70 3.65
N LEU A 100 -12.64 -3.18 4.09
CA LEU A 100 -11.36 -3.90 4.06
C LEU A 100 -11.44 -5.17 4.90
N ASP A 101 -12.03 -5.09 6.09
CA ASP A 101 -12.18 -6.25 6.97
C ASP A 101 -13.03 -7.33 6.28
N ASN A 102 -14.12 -6.94 5.63
CA ASN A 102 -14.97 -7.86 4.89
C ASN A 102 -14.25 -8.52 3.71
N LEU A 103 -13.25 -7.85 3.16
CA LEU A 103 -12.43 -8.38 2.06
C LEU A 103 -11.25 -9.21 2.54
N GLY A 104 -11.08 -9.38 3.85
CA GLY A 104 -10.00 -10.16 4.43
C GLY A 104 -8.77 -9.36 4.82
N PHE A 105 -8.75 -8.06 4.58
CA PHE A 105 -7.68 -7.18 5.06
C PHE A 105 -8.01 -6.76 6.48
N ARG A 106 -7.56 -7.57 7.44
CA ARG A 106 -7.91 -7.37 8.84
C ARG A 106 -6.93 -6.47 9.56
N VAL A 107 -7.48 -5.51 10.27
CA VAL A 107 -6.72 -4.58 11.10
C VAL A 107 -6.98 -4.95 12.55
N ASP A 108 -5.91 -5.12 13.35
CA ASP A 108 -6.10 -5.44 14.77
C ASP A 108 -6.79 -4.27 15.49
N PRO A 109 -7.50 -4.54 16.61
CA PRO A 109 -8.29 -3.51 17.28
C PRO A 109 -7.47 -2.31 17.75
N THR A 110 -6.24 -2.51 18.20
CA THR A 110 -5.37 -1.42 18.66
C THR A 110 -4.99 -0.50 17.51
N THR A 111 -4.60 -1.06 16.38
CA THR A 111 -4.26 -0.29 15.19
C THR A 111 -5.48 0.44 14.66
N ARG A 112 -6.65 -0.21 14.65
CA ARG A 112 -7.90 0.43 14.23
C ARG A 112 -8.21 1.67 15.08
N LEU A 113 -8.09 1.56 16.40
CA LEU A 113 -8.32 2.69 17.28
C LEU A 113 -7.34 3.84 17.01
N SER A 114 -6.07 3.51 16.77
CA SER A 114 -5.07 4.52 16.46
C SER A 114 -5.39 5.25 15.15
N VAL A 115 -5.79 4.52 14.13
CA VAL A 115 -6.17 5.10 12.84
C VAL A 115 -7.38 6.01 12.98
N LEU A 116 -8.42 5.55 13.69
CA LEU A 116 -9.63 6.35 13.91
C LEU A 116 -9.31 7.61 14.72
N ARG A 117 -8.42 7.52 15.69
CA ARG A 117 -7.99 8.68 16.48
C ARG A 117 -7.29 9.71 15.60
N ILE A 118 -6.34 9.27 14.78
CA ILE A 118 -5.62 10.17 13.88
C ILE A 118 -6.60 10.82 12.89
N ALA A 119 -7.60 10.06 12.43
CA ALA A 119 -8.61 10.54 11.51
C ALA A 119 -9.64 11.47 12.17
N GLY A 120 -9.62 11.60 13.49
CA GLY A 120 -10.61 12.39 14.22
C GLY A 120 -11.96 11.70 14.33
N GLU A 121 -12.02 10.37 14.22
CA GLU A 121 -13.26 9.59 14.20
C GLU A 121 -13.43 8.73 15.45
N GLN A 122 -12.66 8.99 16.48
CA GLN A 122 -12.80 8.24 17.73
C GLN A 122 -13.98 8.80 18.51
N PHE A 123 -14.99 7.96 18.70
CA PHE A 123 -16.15 8.28 19.53
C PHE A 123 -16.03 7.58 20.87
N ARG A 124 -16.70 8.12 21.85
CA ARG A 124 -16.73 7.55 23.19
C ARG A 124 -17.58 6.29 23.26
#